data_7f998abfe5b340a3f3b6fdad9a6aae72
#
_entry.id   7f998abfe5b340a3f3b6fdad9a6aae72
#
_cell.length_a   1.000
_cell.length_b   1.000
_cell.length_c   1.000
_cell.angle_alpha   90.00
_cell.angle_beta   90.00
_cell.angle_gamma   90.00
#
_symmetry.space_group_name_H-M   'P 1'
#
loop_
_entity.id
_entity.type
_entity.pdbx_description
1 polymer ?
#
loop_
_entity_poly.entity_id
_entity_poly.type
_entity_poly.pdbx_seq_one_letter_code
_entity_poly.pdbx_strand_id
1 'polypeptide(L)'
;MICEHYDVVRCFDFLNEADNMAPIAEVVLSRPDKLFEPAIALSRAPWFDVNYCLQSAEAVVDMTAKIMGVPEQTAVRRITLGLKDMAGVCSPAFMTALVTALKKRWPELVLHYHRHAVDGLFLPACAAAAAAGCEILDAGLGASVRSYGQGDLLSLAAYLEDELGMKTLLDREAVAKANFAAKQVMPWFDRY
;
A
#
# COMPACT_ATOMS: atom_id res chain seq x y z
N MET A 1 13.57 -18.86 3.78
CA MET A 1 14.44 -17.93 3.00
C MET A 1 13.87 -16.51 2.93
N ILE A 2 12.72 -16.22 2.30
CA ILE A 2 12.21 -14.81 2.21
C ILE A 2 12.08 -14.18 3.60
N CYS A 3 11.41 -14.84 4.54
CA CYS A 3 11.22 -14.33 5.90
C CYS A 3 12.50 -14.14 6.73
N GLU A 4 13.66 -14.57 6.26
CA GLU A 4 14.94 -14.36 6.95
C GLU A 4 15.52 -12.96 6.67
N HIS A 5 15.12 -12.35 5.55
CA HIS A 5 15.69 -11.10 5.05
C HIS A 5 14.71 -9.92 5.05
N TYR A 6 13.42 -10.19 5.26
CA TYR A 6 12.38 -9.15 5.21
C TYR A 6 11.51 -9.20 6.47
N ASP A 7 11.21 -8.03 7.01
CA ASP A 7 10.36 -7.88 8.19
C ASP A 7 8.88 -7.84 7.83
N VAL A 8 8.57 -7.33 6.63
CA VAL A 8 7.22 -7.27 6.07
C VAL A 8 7.19 -8.06 4.77
N VAL A 9 6.24 -8.98 4.64
CA VAL A 9 6.05 -9.79 3.43
C VAL A 9 4.71 -9.46 2.81
N ARG A 10 4.75 -8.75 1.67
CA ARG A 10 3.56 -8.43 0.88
C ARG A 10 3.21 -9.60 -0.04
N CYS A 11 1.93 -9.96 -0.04
CA CYS A 11 1.36 -10.92 -0.96
C CYS A 11 0.02 -10.39 -1.50
N PHE A 12 -0.27 -10.64 -2.77
CA PHE A 12 -1.57 -10.31 -3.36
C PHE A 12 -1.99 -11.34 -4.38
N ASP A 13 -3.29 -11.45 -4.55
CA ASP A 13 -3.91 -12.11 -5.69
C ASP A 13 -4.70 -11.09 -6.50
N PHE A 14 -4.52 -11.07 -7.82
CA PHE A 14 -5.15 -10.05 -8.67
C PHE A 14 -6.66 -10.24 -8.85
N LEU A 15 -7.19 -11.41 -8.50
CA LEU A 15 -8.62 -11.69 -8.41
C LEU A 15 -9.21 -11.39 -7.03
N ASN A 16 -8.36 -11.03 -6.06
CA ASN A 16 -8.69 -10.80 -4.65
C ASN A 16 -9.24 -12.04 -3.93
N GLU A 17 -8.82 -13.23 -4.36
CA GLU A 17 -9.16 -14.49 -3.70
C GLU A 17 -8.22 -14.72 -2.50
N ALA A 18 -8.74 -14.56 -1.29
CA ALA A 18 -7.95 -14.67 -0.06
C ALA A 18 -7.27 -16.05 0.08
N ASP A 19 -7.93 -17.12 -0.31
CA ASP A 19 -7.42 -18.50 -0.21
C ASP A 19 -6.15 -18.71 -1.05
N ASN A 20 -5.95 -17.96 -2.14
CA ASN A 20 -4.73 -18.00 -2.94
C ASN A 20 -3.52 -17.43 -2.19
N MET A 21 -3.74 -16.58 -1.20
CA MET A 21 -2.69 -16.00 -0.35
C MET A 21 -2.39 -16.85 0.91
N ALA A 22 -3.28 -17.79 1.26
CA ALA A 22 -3.19 -18.58 2.49
C ALA A 22 -1.84 -19.30 2.67
N PRO A 23 -1.24 -19.95 1.65
CA PRO A 23 0.06 -20.65 1.84
C PRO A 23 1.20 -19.71 2.26
N ILE A 24 1.20 -18.47 1.74
CA ILE A 24 2.19 -17.47 2.14
C ILE A 24 1.87 -16.92 3.53
N ALA A 25 0.58 -16.66 3.82
CA ALA A 25 0.12 -16.20 5.12
C ALA A 25 0.52 -17.19 6.24
N GLU A 26 0.35 -18.49 6.05
CA GLU A 26 0.75 -19.52 7.01
C GLU A 26 2.23 -19.43 7.36
N VAL A 27 3.09 -19.30 6.35
CA VAL A 27 4.56 -19.21 6.55
C VAL A 27 4.93 -17.92 7.30
N VAL A 28 4.36 -16.79 6.92
CA VAL A 28 4.71 -15.49 7.53
C VAL A 28 4.15 -15.38 8.94
N LEU A 29 2.89 -15.74 9.15
CA LEU A 29 2.20 -15.62 10.44
C LEU A 29 2.70 -16.62 11.49
N SER A 30 3.35 -17.71 11.07
CA SER A 30 4.05 -18.63 11.99
C SER A 30 5.26 -17.99 12.66
N ARG A 31 5.71 -16.83 12.18
CA ARG A 31 6.86 -16.10 12.71
C ARG A 31 6.40 -14.85 13.46
N PRO A 32 6.57 -14.78 14.78
CA PRO A 32 6.06 -13.68 15.59
C PRO A 32 6.76 -12.33 15.31
N ASP A 33 7.97 -12.38 14.76
CA ASP A 33 8.82 -11.24 14.39
C ASP A 33 8.53 -10.69 12.98
N LYS A 34 7.60 -11.31 12.23
CA LYS A 34 7.27 -10.90 10.86
C LYS A 34 5.86 -10.35 10.75
N LEU A 35 5.68 -9.42 9.82
CA LEU A 35 4.40 -8.82 9.48
C LEU A 35 3.92 -9.33 8.13
N PHE A 36 2.69 -9.80 8.07
CA PHE A 36 2.04 -10.16 6.82
C PHE A 36 1.31 -8.95 6.25
N GLU A 37 1.57 -8.67 4.98
CA GLU A 37 0.89 -7.60 4.25
C GLU A 37 0.12 -8.17 3.05
N PRO A 38 -1.11 -8.69 3.29
CA PRO A 38 -2.01 -9.01 2.19
C PRO A 38 -2.44 -7.73 1.48
N ALA A 39 -2.56 -7.77 0.16
CA ALA A 39 -2.97 -6.60 -0.60
C ALA A 39 -4.16 -6.91 -1.50
N ILE A 40 -5.11 -5.97 -1.52
CA ILE A 40 -6.25 -5.98 -2.44
C ILE A 40 -5.82 -5.27 -3.72
N ALA A 41 -5.93 -5.98 -4.87
CA ALA A 41 -5.72 -5.40 -6.18
C ALA A 41 -6.90 -4.50 -6.53
N LEU A 42 -6.65 -3.19 -6.63
CA LEU A 42 -7.67 -2.21 -6.99
C LEU A 42 -7.81 -2.14 -8.52
N SER A 43 -9.04 -1.97 -8.99
CA SER A 43 -9.37 -1.95 -10.40
C SER A 43 -10.52 -0.97 -10.66
N ARG A 44 -10.93 -0.87 -11.93
CA ARG A 44 -12.07 -0.08 -12.35
C ARG A 44 -13.00 -0.90 -13.21
N ALA A 45 -14.15 -1.27 -12.64
CA ALA A 45 -15.22 -1.96 -13.33
C ALA A 45 -16.57 -1.55 -12.71
N PRO A 46 -17.71 -1.74 -13.40
CA PRO A 46 -19.00 -1.37 -12.85
C PRO A 46 -19.35 -2.03 -11.50
N TRP A 47 -18.81 -3.21 -11.26
CA TRP A 47 -19.02 -3.99 -10.02
C TRP A 47 -17.90 -3.79 -8.98
N PHE A 48 -16.83 -3.06 -9.35
CA PHE A 48 -15.70 -2.80 -8.47
C PHE A 48 -15.96 -1.51 -7.69
N ASP A 49 -16.59 -1.64 -6.55
CA ASP A 49 -16.96 -0.55 -5.66
C ASP A 49 -16.35 -0.73 -4.24
N VAL A 50 -16.68 0.20 -3.34
CA VAL A 50 -16.22 0.15 -1.96
C VAL A 50 -16.72 -1.11 -1.23
N ASN A 51 -17.93 -1.58 -1.52
CA ASN A 51 -18.46 -2.80 -0.88
C ASN A 51 -17.70 -4.04 -1.31
N TYR A 52 -17.36 -4.14 -2.59
CA TYR A 52 -16.50 -5.23 -3.08
C TYR A 52 -15.14 -5.23 -2.37
N CYS A 53 -14.50 -4.07 -2.24
CA CYS A 53 -13.22 -3.96 -1.54
C CYS A 53 -13.34 -4.32 -0.04
N LEU A 54 -14.44 -3.93 0.61
CA LEU A 54 -14.70 -4.32 2.00
C LEU A 54 -14.85 -5.83 2.14
N GLN A 55 -15.62 -6.50 1.26
CA GLN A 55 -15.77 -7.95 1.26
C GLN A 55 -14.44 -8.67 1.04
N SER A 56 -13.61 -8.17 0.12
CA SER A 56 -12.26 -8.69 -0.10
C SER A 56 -11.38 -8.53 1.14
N ALA A 57 -11.46 -7.39 1.83
CA ALA A 57 -10.75 -7.15 3.09
C ALA A 57 -11.25 -8.07 4.21
N GLU A 58 -12.56 -8.29 4.32
CA GLU A 58 -13.16 -9.23 5.27
C GLU A 58 -12.64 -10.65 5.04
N ALA A 59 -12.64 -11.12 3.79
CA ALA A 59 -12.10 -12.43 3.44
C ALA A 59 -10.64 -12.61 3.86
N VAL A 60 -9.81 -11.58 3.67
CA VAL A 60 -8.40 -11.56 4.09
C VAL A 60 -8.24 -11.60 5.61
N VAL A 61 -9.02 -10.81 6.34
CA VAL A 61 -9.00 -10.78 7.80
C VAL A 61 -9.48 -12.11 8.37
N ASP A 62 -10.54 -12.69 7.82
CA ASP A 62 -11.08 -14.00 8.22
C ASP A 62 -10.07 -15.13 7.97
N MET A 63 -9.43 -15.13 6.80
CA MET A 63 -8.35 -16.07 6.49
C MET A 63 -7.22 -15.96 7.52
N THR A 64 -6.78 -14.74 7.83
CA THR A 64 -5.72 -14.48 8.82
C THR A 64 -6.13 -14.98 10.20
N ALA A 65 -7.35 -14.68 10.64
CA ALA A 65 -7.89 -15.11 11.93
C ALA A 65 -7.94 -16.65 12.05
N LYS A 66 -8.38 -17.32 10.99
CA LYS A 66 -8.42 -18.80 10.90
C LYS A 66 -7.01 -19.41 10.99
N ILE A 67 -6.05 -18.90 10.21
CA ILE A 67 -4.66 -19.40 10.22
C ILE A 67 -4.04 -19.25 11.60
N MET A 68 -4.26 -18.11 12.26
CA MET A 68 -3.70 -17.84 13.58
C MET A 68 -4.49 -18.50 14.73
N GLY A 69 -5.71 -18.95 14.49
CA GLY A 69 -6.59 -19.46 15.55
C GLY A 69 -6.98 -18.40 16.59
N VAL A 70 -7.17 -17.15 16.16
CA VAL A 70 -7.42 -15.99 17.03
C VAL A 70 -8.69 -15.23 16.60
N PRO A 71 -9.28 -14.38 17.48
CA PRO A 71 -10.35 -13.49 17.09
C PRO A 71 -9.90 -12.45 16.05
N GLU A 72 -10.87 -11.96 15.25
CA GLU A 72 -10.69 -10.93 14.22
C GLU A 72 -9.87 -9.73 14.71
N GLN A 73 -10.17 -9.18 15.89
CA GLN A 73 -9.48 -8.02 16.46
C GLN A 73 -7.98 -8.28 16.68
N THR A 74 -7.62 -9.52 16.98
CA THR A 74 -6.21 -9.91 17.14
C THR A 74 -5.54 -10.07 15.77
N ALA A 75 -6.23 -10.67 14.81
CA ALA A 75 -5.74 -10.86 13.44
C ALA A 75 -5.44 -9.52 12.76
N VAL A 76 -6.35 -8.55 12.89
CA VAL A 76 -6.20 -7.19 12.34
C VAL A 76 -4.90 -6.50 12.78
N ARG A 77 -4.44 -6.73 14.00
CA ARG A 77 -3.17 -6.16 14.52
C ARG A 77 -1.92 -6.86 14.02
N ARG A 78 -2.07 -7.98 13.32
CA ARG A 78 -0.96 -8.79 12.79
C ARG A 78 -0.76 -8.63 11.29
N ILE A 79 -1.54 -7.77 10.67
CA ILE A 79 -1.45 -7.47 9.23
C ILE A 79 -1.39 -5.96 8.99
N THR A 80 -0.83 -5.62 7.83
CA THR A 80 -1.02 -4.33 7.18
C THR A 80 -1.77 -4.59 5.90
N LEU A 81 -2.90 -3.93 5.67
CA LEU A 81 -3.66 -4.16 4.44
C LEU A 81 -3.15 -3.25 3.31
N GLY A 82 -2.59 -3.87 2.28
CA GLY A 82 -2.19 -3.19 1.06
C GLY A 82 -3.39 -2.86 0.16
N LEU A 83 -3.49 -1.62 -0.28
CA LEU A 83 -4.44 -1.15 -1.30
C LEU A 83 -3.64 -0.93 -2.59
N LYS A 84 -3.69 -1.90 -3.52
CA LYS A 84 -2.76 -1.98 -4.65
C LYS A 84 -3.39 -1.48 -5.95
N ASP A 85 -3.19 -0.21 -6.27
CA ASP A 85 -3.62 0.45 -7.51
C ASP A 85 -2.48 0.48 -8.55
N MET A 86 -2.17 -0.69 -9.14
CA MET A 86 -1.12 -0.82 -10.15
C MET A 86 -1.44 -0.09 -11.45
N ALA A 87 -2.70 0.05 -11.78
CA ALA A 87 -3.13 0.72 -12.99
C ALA A 87 -3.29 2.25 -12.81
N GLY A 88 -3.22 2.74 -11.57
CA GLY A 88 -3.40 4.16 -11.26
C GLY A 88 -4.79 4.67 -11.62
N VAL A 89 -5.84 3.86 -11.41
CA VAL A 89 -7.22 4.14 -11.88
C VAL A 89 -8.16 4.63 -10.79
N CYS A 90 -7.75 4.55 -9.52
CA CYS A 90 -8.58 4.97 -8.40
C CYS A 90 -8.59 6.49 -8.26
N SER A 91 -9.78 7.09 -8.28
CA SER A 91 -9.93 8.53 -8.07
C SER A 91 -9.69 8.92 -6.60
N PRO A 92 -9.33 10.19 -6.31
CA PRO A 92 -9.25 10.68 -4.93
C PRO A 92 -10.54 10.45 -4.14
N ALA A 93 -11.70 10.67 -4.74
CA ALA A 93 -13.00 10.45 -4.10
C ALA A 93 -13.23 8.97 -3.73
N PHE A 94 -12.84 8.04 -4.62
CA PHE A 94 -12.92 6.61 -4.34
C PHE A 94 -12.00 6.23 -3.17
N MET A 95 -10.77 6.74 -3.16
CA MET A 95 -9.81 6.46 -2.08
C MET A 95 -10.29 7.00 -0.73
N THR A 96 -10.86 8.22 -0.69
CA THR A 96 -11.49 8.75 0.52
C THR A 96 -12.58 7.82 1.03
N ALA A 97 -13.50 7.39 0.15
CA ALA A 97 -14.60 6.52 0.54
C ALA A 97 -14.13 5.14 1.03
N LEU A 98 -13.19 4.52 0.31
CA LEU A 98 -12.65 3.20 0.65
C LEU A 98 -11.91 3.22 1.98
N VAL A 99 -10.95 4.14 2.16
CA VAL A 99 -10.15 4.24 3.39
C VAL A 99 -11.05 4.56 4.59
N THR A 100 -12.02 5.48 4.43
CA THR A 100 -12.99 5.78 5.49
C THR A 100 -13.81 4.56 5.87
N ALA A 101 -14.27 3.78 4.91
CA ALA A 101 -15.05 2.56 5.17
C ALA A 101 -14.23 1.49 5.90
N LEU A 102 -12.98 1.25 5.46
CA LEU A 102 -12.06 0.32 6.11
C LEU A 102 -11.72 0.75 7.53
N LYS A 103 -11.41 2.03 7.76
CA LYS A 103 -11.13 2.57 9.10
C LYS A 103 -12.36 2.56 10.02
N LYS A 104 -13.55 2.73 9.48
CA LYS A 104 -14.80 2.57 10.25
C LYS A 104 -15.01 1.13 10.69
N ARG A 105 -14.69 0.17 9.84
CA ARG A 105 -14.84 -1.27 10.12
C ARG A 105 -13.75 -1.77 11.07
N TRP A 106 -12.50 -1.35 10.84
CA TRP A 106 -11.33 -1.73 11.64
C TRP A 106 -10.45 -0.50 11.92
N PRO A 107 -10.71 0.24 12.99
CA PRO A 107 -9.92 1.44 13.33
C PRO A 107 -8.43 1.19 13.53
N GLU A 108 -8.07 -0.01 13.97
CA GLU A 108 -6.68 -0.40 14.26
C GLU A 108 -5.94 -1.03 13.06
N LEU A 109 -6.65 -1.32 11.95
CA LEU A 109 -6.02 -1.87 10.75
C LEU A 109 -5.12 -0.82 10.11
N VAL A 110 -3.83 -1.12 10.00
CA VAL A 110 -2.89 -0.28 9.26
C VAL A 110 -3.13 -0.45 7.76
N LEU A 111 -3.30 0.67 7.07
CA LEU A 111 -3.53 0.69 5.62
C LEU A 111 -2.29 1.21 4.89
N HIS A 112 -1.95 0.54 3.80
CA HIS A 112 -0.81 0.84 2.96
C HIS A 112 -1.25 1.03 1.50
N TYR A 113 -1.19 2.25 0.99
CA TYR A 113 -1.60 2.55 -0.37
C TYR A 113 -0.42 2.53 -1.33
N HIS A 114 -0.50 1.64 -2.31
CA HIS A 114 0.44 1.49 -3.41
C HIS A 114 -0.25 1.92 -4.71
N ARG A 115 0.22 3.02 -5.31
CA ARG A 115 -0.36 3.55 -6.54
C ARG A 115 0.70 3.87 -7.58
N HIS A 116 0.45 3.51 -8.84
CA HIS A 116 1.24 3.99 -9.97
C HIS A 116 0.78 5.38 -10.46
N ALA A 117 1.74 6.18 -10.96
CA ALA A 117 1.52 7.57 -11.35
C ALA A 117 1.29 7.71 -12.87
N VAL A 118 0.31 7.00 -13.40
CA VAL A 118 0.07 6.91 -14.85
C VAL A 118 -0.99 7.88 -15.38
N ASP A 119 -1.80 8.48 -14.50
CA ASP A 119 -2.97 9.27 -14.87
C ASP A 119 -2.93 10.75 -14.39
N GLY A 120 -1.81 11.18 -13.82
CA GLY A 120 -1.67 12.52 -13.24
C GLY A 120 -2.35 12.72 -11.87
N LEU A 121 -3.05 11.73 -11.34
CA LEU A 121 -3.78 11.82 -10.06
C LEU A 121 -3.00 11.24 -8.87
N PHE A 122 -1.71 10.95 -9.02
CA PHE A 122 -0.91 10.35 -7.95
C PHE A 122 -0.97 11.16 -6.65
N LEU A 123 -0.58 12.44 -6.70
CA LEU A 123 -0.55 13.29 -5.51
C LEU A 123 -1.95 13.45 -4.87
N PRO A 124 -3.00 13.87 -5.61
CA PRO A 124 -4.31 14.04 -4.99
C PRO A 124 -4.94 12.74 -4.49
N ALA A 125 -4.66 11.58 -5.11
CA ALA A 125 -5.18 10.30 -4.63
C ALA A 125 -4.45 9.83 -3.36
N CYS A 126 -3.12 9.99 -3.29
CA CYS A 126 -2.35 9.71 -2.07
C CYS A 126 -2.76 10.64 -0.93
N ALA A 127 -2.93 11.93 -1.20
CA ALA A 127 -3.40 12.91 -0.22
C ALA A 127 -4.80 12.58 0.31
N ALA A 128 -5.72 12.19 -0.57
CA ALA A 128 -7.07 11.77 -0.19
C ALA A 128 -7.06 10.51 0.69
N ALA A 129 -6.22 9.53 0.37
CA ALA A 129 -6.04 8.34 1.19
C ALA A 129 -5.47 8.68 2.57
N ALA A 130 -4.41 9.50 2.64
CA ALA A 130 -3.80 9.96 3.89
C ALA A 130 -4.79 10.73 4.76
N ALA A 131 -5.51 11.70 4.19
CA ALA A 131 -6.52 12.49 4.90
C ALA A 131 -7.66 11.63 5.47
N ALA A 132 -7.99 10.51 4.80
CA ALA A 132 -8.99 9.55 5.28
C ALA A 132 -8.45 8.56 6.32
N GLY A 133 -7.13 8.54 6.59
CA GLY A 133 -6.52 7.72 7.64
C GLY A 133 -5.62 6.59 7.14
N CYS A 134 -5.18 6.59 5.87
CA CYS A 134 -4.16 5.66 5.39
C CYS A 134 -2.79 6.07 5.94
N GLU A 135 -2.08 5.16 6.61
CA GLU A 135 -0.85 5.47 7.32
C GLU A 135 0.41 5.36 6.47
N ILE A 136 0.40 4.50 5.45
CA ILE A 136 1.58 4.23 4.64
C ILE A 136 1.26 4.50 3.16
N LEU A 137 2.15 5.22 2.49
CA LEU A 137 2.05 5.54 1.08
C LEU A 137 3.35 5.16 0.36
N ASP A 138 3.26 4.38 -0.71
CA ASP A 138 4.41 4.07 -1.55
C ASP A 138 4.74 5.25 -2.49
N ALA A 139 6.03 5.57 -2.58
CA ALA A 139 6.56 6.53 -3.54
C ALA A 139 7.97 6.12 -3.98
N GLY A 140 8.44 6.66 -5.09
CA GLY A 140 9.75 6.35 -5.66
C GLY A 140 10.74 7.51 -5.55
N LEU A 141 12.03 7.20 -5.61
CA LEU A 141 13.05 8.24 -5.82
C LEU A 141 12.86 8.87 -7.19
N GLY A 142 12.83 10.20 -7.28
CA GLY A 142 12.55 10.94 -8.51
C GLY A 142 13.40 10.52 -9.71
N ALA A 143 14.67 10.15 -9.47
CA ALA A 143 15.55 9.64 -10.52
C ALA A 143 15.10 8.27 -11.10
N SER A 144 14.42 7.45 -10.32
CA SER A 144 13.92 6.13 -10.72
C SER A 144 12.44 6.12 -11.10
N VAL A 145 11.75 7.23 -10.90
CA VAL A 145 10.34 7.37 -11.29
C VAL A 145 10.24 7.37 -12.81
N ARG A 146 9.51 6.40 -13.35
CA ARG A 146 9.26 6.22 -14.77
C ARG A 146 7.76 6.29 -15.04
N SER A 147 7.39 6.25 -16.32
CA SER A 147 5.99 6.36 -16.76
C SER A 147 5.01 5.37 -16.12
N TYR A 148 5.51 4.26 -15.60
CA TYR A 148 4.71 3.19 -14.99
C TYR A 148 4.99 2.95 -13.52
N GLY A 149 5.85 3.77 -12.88
CA GLY A 149 6.19 3.65 -11.46
C GLY A 149 5.29 4.45 -10.55
N GLN A 150 5.65 4.48 -9.28
CA GLN A 150 5.06 5.40 -8.31
C GLN A 150 5.48 6.84 -8.62
N GLY A 151 4.79 7.81 -8.03
CA GLY A 151 5.18 9.21 -8.11
C GLY A 151 6.41 9.53 -7.24
N ASP A 152 6.93 10.74 -7.44
CA ASP A 152 8.13 11.20 -6.73
C ASP A 152 7.89 11.40 -5.24
N LEU A 153 8.78 10.82 -4.43
CA LEU A 153 8.71 10.82 -2.97
C LEU A 153 8.80 12.24 -2.37
N LEU A 154 9.70 13.09 -2.89
CA LEU A 154 9.86 14.44 -2.36
C LEU A 154 8.65 15.32 -2.70
N SER A 155 8.09 15.15 -3.90
CA SER A 155 6.87 15.86 -4.31
C SER A 155 5.67 15.42 -3.46
N LEU A 156 5.54 14.13 -3.16
CA LEU A 156 4.48 13.63 -2.28
C LEU A 156 4.65 14.18 -0.85
N ALA A 157 5.84 14.11 -0.29
CA ALA A 157 6.09 14.63 1.06
C ALA A 157 5.80 16.12 1.16
N ALA A 158 6.25 16.93 0.19
CA ALA A 158 5.96 18.35 0.15
C ALA A 158 4.44 18.61 0.06
N TYR A 159 3.73 17.90 -0.80
CA TYR A 159 2.28 18.06 -0.94
C TYR A 159 1.53 17.73 0.37
N LEU A 160 1.89 16.63 1.04
CA LEU A 160 1.27 16.25 2.31
C LEU A 160 1.53 17.29 3.42
N GLU A 161 2.75 17.82 3.48
CA GLU A 161 3.14 18.79 4.49
C GLU A 161 2.56 20.18 4.22
N ASP A 162 2.65 20.67 2.99
CA ASP A 162 2.26 22.04 2.62
C ASP A 162 0.72 22.18 2.49
N GLU A 163 0.05 21.18 1.89
CA GLU A 163 -1.40 21.28 1.63
C GLU A 163 -2.27 20.68 2.75
N LEU A 164 -1.78 19.63 3.43
CA LEU A 164 -2.56 18.94 4.47
C LEU A 164 -2.02 19.21 5.87
N GLY A 165 -0.89 19.89 6.03
CA GLY A 165 -0.24 20.11 7.33
C GLY A 165 0.20 18.80 8.01
N MET A 166 0.36 17.74 7.25
CA MET A 166 0.77 16.43 7.77
C MET A 166 2.27 16.42 8.01
N LYS A 167 2.71 15.80 9.10
CA LYS A 167 4.12 15.60 9.35
C LYS A 167 4.56 14.26 8.79
N THR A 168 5.44 14.28 7.78
CA THR A 168 6.09 13.06 7.28
C THR A 168 7.30 12.68 8.15
N LEU A 169 7.63 11.39 8.20
CA LEU A 169 8.82 10.90 8.90
C LEU A 169 10.07 10.89 8.00
N LEU A 170 10.01 11.62 6.90
CA LEU A 170 11.03 11.58 5.85
C LEU A 170 12.22 12.47 6.18
N ASP A 171 13.42 11.91 6.15
CA ASP A 171 14.66 12.68 6.09
C ASP A 171 14.88 13.17 4.64
N ARG A 172 14.47 14.41 4.38
CA ARG A 172 14.55 15.02 3.04
C ARG A 172 15.99 15.15 2.53
N GLU A 173 16.96 15.36 3.42
CA GLU A 173 18.38 15.47 3.03
C GLU A 173 18.92 14.10 2.60
N ALA A 174 18.63 13.06 3.37
CA ALA A 174 19.00 11.69 3.02
C ALA A 174 18.35 11.25 1.69
N VAL A 175 17.09 11.57 1.47
CA VAL A 175 16.39 11.28 0.19
C VAL A 175 17.02 12.06 -0.96
N ALA A 176 17.37 13.33 -0.79
CA ALA A 176 18.03 14.13 -1.82
C ALA A 176 19.39 13.54 -2.21
N LYS A 177 20.19 13.10 -1.23
CA LYS A 177 21.46 12.40 -1.46
C LYS A 177 21.26 11.08 -2.21
N ALA A 178 20.27 10.27 -1.78
CA ALA A 178 19.94 9.01 -2.46
C ALA A 178 19.47 9.24 -3.90
N ASN A 179 18.64 10.27 -4.13
CA ASN A 179 18.19 10.65 -5.46
C ASN A 179 19.33 11.12 -6.37
N PHE A 180 20.28 11.87 -5.81
CA PHE A 180 21.48 12.27 -6.55
C PHE A 180 22.32 11.05 -6.96
N ALA A 181 22.56 10.11 -6.04
CA ALA A 181 23.27 8.87 -6.34
C ALA A 181 22.53 8.03 -7.40
N ALA A 182 21.21 7.89 -7.28
CA ALA A 182 20.38 7.18 -8.24
C ALA A 182 20.50 7.77 -9.67
N LYS A 183 20.54 9.10 -9.81
CA LYS A 183 20.74 9.76 -11.11
C LYS A 183 22.02 9.33 -11.83
N GLN A 184 23.07 8.96 -11.09
CA GLN A 184 24.34 8.51 -11.68
C GLN A 184 24.24 7.09 -12.25
N VAL A 185 23.33 6.28 -11.70
CA VAL A 185 23.18 4.85 -12.03
C VAL A 185 22.07 4.64 -13.06
N MET A 186 20.99 5.43 -13.01
CA MET A 186 19.81 5.26 -13.88
C MET A 186 20.11 5.20 -15.39
N PRO A 187 21.05 6.00 -15.96
CA PRO A 187 21.37 5.92 -17.38
C PRO A 187 21.88 4.54 -17.86
N TRP A 188 22.36 3.70 -16.93
CA TRP A 188 22.79 2.33 -17.26
C TRP A 188 21.60 1.43 -17.57
N PHE A 189 20.44 1.74 -16.99
CA PHE A 189 19.18 1.00 -17.22
C PHE A 189 18.38 1.53 -18.41
N ASP A 190 18.73 2.72 -18.94
CA ASP A 190 18.05 3.29 -20.13
C ASP A 190 18.37 2.58 -21.43
N ARG A 191 19.31 1.64 -21.41
CA ARG A 191 19.77 0.88 -22.58
C ARG A 191 18.99 -0.41 -22.82
N TYR A 192 18.08 -0.74 -21.94
CA TYR A 192 17.25 -1.94 -21.97
C TYR A 192 15.77 -1.57 -21.87
#